data_62a16d2803877c90fd3869fd48fe0e8b
#
_entry.id   62a16d2803877c90fd3869fd48fe0e8b
#
_cell.length_a   1.000
_cell.length_b   1.000
_cell.length_c   1.000
_cell.angle_alpha   90.00
_cell.angle_beta   90.00
_cell.angle_gamma   90.00
#
_symmetry.space_group_name_H-M   'P 1'
#
loop_
_entity.id
_entity.type
_entity.pdbx_description
1 polymer ?
#
loop_
_entity_poly.entity_id
_entity_poly.type
_entity_poly.pdbx_seq_one_letter_code
_entity_poly.pdbx_strand_id
1 'polypeptide(L)'
;MKIAIFTPYNIFKSGGVQEHVIYQAKILRERGHTVTIFTPRPRLVSKEIPEGVEFLGDSRRIKTPSATSADVSVSIDNDLIDKALANNYDVIHVHEPLVPIAARQLLTRAEGRALRVGTFHAALPGNALGKSLVGTYKTYARLVLPHVDVITAVSPAAIGYIDAYTELPINYIPNGIHISSYVVPSKTRDENMILFLGRLEKRKGARQTIKAFEELKKVKPDAKLKIAGDGPLRRSLQQYVDNYNIQDVEFLGFIDDKTKLELLSTCGIYTSPALYGESFGIVLAEAMATEAPIVAHPNDGYKWVLKDTGRLSLVDCNDPVAYSERMQLMMEDKDLRKVWQKWAKDYVKQFDYEKVVDAYEKLYNDNLQ
;
A
#
# COMPACT_ATOMS: atom_id res chain seq x y z
N MET A 1 25.28 -10.67 3.60
CA MET A 1 25.08 -10.39 2.15
C MET A 1 25.28 -8.92 1.88
N LYS A 2 25.66 -8.60 0.66
CA LYS A 2 25.72 -7.25 0.12
C LYS A 2 24.55 -7.06 -0.83
N ILE A 3 23.60 -6.19 -0.47
CA ILE A 3 22.27 -6.08 -1.10
C ILE A 3 22.09 -4.69 -1.69
N ALA A 4 21.73 -4.62 -2.97
CA ALA A 4 21.26 -3.39 -3.60
C ALA A 4 19.72 -3.43 -3.67
N ILE A 5 19.05 -2.42 -3.13
CA ILE A 5 17.60 -2.25 -3.28
C ILE A 5 17.36 -1.06 -4.18
N PHE A 6 16.77 -1.27 -5.34
CA PHE A 6 16.39 -0.22 -6.27
C PHE A 6 14.90 0.07 -6.20
N THR A 7 14.55 1.33 -6.05
CA THR A 7 13.18 1.82 -6.24
C THR A 7 13.15 2.93 -7.30
N PRO A 8 12.23 2.85 -8.28
CA PRO A 8 12.08 3.92 -9.26
C PRO A 8 11.46 5.20 -8.68
N TYR A 9 10.99 5.14 -7.43
CA TYR A 9 10.36 6.27 -6.75
C TYR A 9 11.35 7.05 -5.88
N ASN A 10 11.15 8.37 -5.81
CA ASN A 10 11.90 9.23 -4.90
C ASN A 10 11.53 8.91 -3.43
N ILE A 11 12.48 8.33 -2.66
CA ILE A 11 12.27 7.90 -1.27
C ILE A 11 12.07 9.06 -0.28
N PHE A 12 12.37 10.30 -0.65
CA PHE A 12 12.14 11.47 0.21
C PHE A 12 10.67 11.92 0.21
N LYS A 13 9.82 11.27 -0.58
CA LYS A 13 8.37 11.47 -0.57
C LYS A 13 7.68 10.30 0.13
N SER A 14 6.62 10.62 0.87
CA SER A 14 5.79 9.61 1.51
C SER A 14 5.08 8.73 0.46
N GLY A 15 5.06 7.41 0.70
CA GLY A 15 4.38 6.42 -0.12
C GLY A 15 4.69 5.00 0.34
N GLY A 16 3.75 4.07 0.14
CA GLY A 16 3.86 2.70 0.66
C GLY A 16 5.08 1.94 0.16
N VAL A 17 5.49 2.12 -1.11
CA VAL A 17 6.69 1.46 -1.65
C VAL A 17 7.95 2.06 -1.04
N GLN A 18 7.99 3.39 -0.87
CA GLN A 18 9.12 4.08 -0.26
C GLN A 18 9.32 3.65 1.19
N GLU A 19 8.26 3.60 1.97
CA GLU A 19 8.31 3.10 3.35
C GLU A 19 8.77 1.66 3.40
N HIS A 20 8.22 0.79 2.55
CA HIS A 20 8.63 -0.61 2.46
C HIS A 20 10.14 -0.74 2.21
N VAL A 21 10.68 -0.02 1.23
CA VAL A 21 12.12 -0.03 0.89
C VAL A 21 12.99 0.45 2.05
N ILE A 22 12.58 1.55 2.71
CA ILE A 22 13.32 2.13 3.83
C ILE A 22 13.40 1.16 5.01
N TYR A 23 12.26 0.57 5.39
CA TYR A 23 12.20 -0.34 6.54
C TYR A 23 12.86 -1.68 6.23
N GLN A 24 12.69 -2.23 5.02
CA GLN A 24 13.41 -3.42 4.59
C GLN A 24 14.93 -3.22 4.68
N ALA A 25 15.45 -2.12 4.15
CA ALA A 25 16.88 -1.82 4.21
C ALA A 25 17.37 -1.62 5.65
N LYS A 26 16.59 -0.93 6.48
CA LYS A 26 16.91 -0.70 7.89
C LYS A 26 17.07 -2.02 8.64
N ILE A 27 16.07 -2.89 8.60
CA ILE A 27 16.09 -4.16 9.32
C ILE A 27 17.20 -5.09 8.80
N LEU A 28 17.40 -5.17 7.48
CA LEU A 28 18.51 -5.93 6.92
C LEU A 28 19.88 -5.44 7.40
N ARG A 29 20.07 -4.12 7.55
CA ARG A 29 21.31 -3.55 8.13
C ARG A 29 21.46 -3.90 9.61
N GLU A 30 20.39 -3.82 10.39
CA GLU A 30 20.36 -4.22 11.80
C GLU A 30 20.72 -5.71 11.99
N ARG A 31 20.47 -6.53 10.96
CA ARG A 31 20.86 -7.97 10.90
C ARG A 31 22.27 -8.22 10.35
N GLY A 32 23.05 -7.15 10.12
CA GLY A 32 24.46 -7.25 9.69
C GLY A 32 24.68 -7.37 8.19
N HIS A 33 23.65 -7.13 7.36
CA HIS A 33 23.84 -7.03 5.91
C HIS A 33 24.33 -5.64 5.49
N THR A 34 25.14 -5.57 4.43
CA THR A 34 25.48 -4.30 3.78
C THR A 34 24.41 -3.96 2.77
N VAL A 35 23.63 -2.91 2.99
CA VAL A 35 22.50 -2.56 2.11
C VAL A 35 22.63 -1.17 1.54
N THR A 36 22.59 -1.05 0.22
CA THR A 36 22.52 0.22 -0.50
C THR A 36 21.14 0.40 -1.12
N ILE A 37 20.50 1.55 -0.86
CA ILE A 37 19.25 1.93 -1.52
C ILE A 37 19.58 2.82 -2.72
N PHE A 38 19.21 2.39 -3.90
CA PHE A 38 19.24 3.19 -5.11
C PHE A 38 17.89 3.84 -5.39
N THR A 39 17.88 5.15 -5.52
CA THR A 39 16.66 5.96 -5.74
C THR A 39 16.98 7.08 -6.74
N PRO A 40 15.99 7.57 -7.51
CA PRO A 40 16.24 8.72 -8.37
C PRO A 40 16.54 9.99 -7.57
N ARG A 41 17.48 10.79 -8.07
CA ARG A 41 17.83 12.09 -7.49
C ARG A 41 16.61 13.02 -7.52
N PRO A 42 16.18 13.57 -6.38
CA PRO A 42 15.11 14.57 -6.36
C PRO A 42 15.60 15.88 -7.00
N ARG A 43 14.67 16.66 -7.56
CA ARG A 43 15.02 17.98 -8.15
C ARG A 43 15.60 18.96 -7.14
N LEU A 44 15.14 18.86 -5.90
CA LEU A 44 15.64 19.64 -4.76
C LEU A 44 15.98 18.66 -3.65
N VAL A 45 17.24 18.62 -3.27
CA VAL A 45 17.71 17.88 -2.09
C VAL A 45 17.58 18.82 -0.90
N SER A 46 16.44 18.75 -0.21
CA SER A 46 16.15 19.61 0.96
C SER A 46 16.43 18.94 2.30
N LYS A 47 16.84 17.67 2.27
CA LYS A 47 17.13 16.85 3.46
C LYS A 47 18.51 16.23 3.34
N GLU A 48 19.13 15.97 4.48
CA GLU A 48 20.33 15.16 4.56
C GLU A 48 20.09 13.78 3.92
N ILE A 49 21.08 13.30 3.14
CA ILE A 49 20.98 12.00 2.50
C ILE A 49 21.29 10.94 3.56
N PRO A 50 20.35 10.03 3.86
CA PRO A 50 20.61 8.98 4.84
C PRO A 50 21.78 8.09 4.40
N GLU A 51 22.51 7.56 5.38
CA GLU A 51 23.60 6.60 5.11
C GLU A 51 23.10 5.40 4.28
N GLY A 52 23.90 4.98 3.32
CA GLY A 52 23.57 3.85 2.42
C GLY A 52 22.47 4.17 1.42
N VAL A 53 22.19 5.45 1.14
CA VAL A 53 21.32 5.89 0.04
C VAL A 53 22.18 6.53 -1.05
N GLU A 54 22.04 6.01 -2.26
CA GLU A 54 22.73 6.52 -3.45
C GLU A 54 21.74 6.89 -4.54
N PHE A 55 22.08 7.91 -5.33
CA PHE A 55 21.24 8.33 -6.44
C PHE A 55 21.60 7.60 -7.73
N LEU A 56 20.59 6.98 -8.34
CA LEU A 56 20.70 6.31 -9.62
C LEU A 56 19.63 6.85 -10.58
N GLY A 57 20.07 7.77 -11.45
CA GLY A 57 19.21 8.54 -12.35
C GLY A 57 18.50 9.72 -11.68
N ASP A 58 17.79 10.49 -12.50
CA ASP A 58 17.07 11.69 -12.06
C ASP A 58 15.58 11.46 -12.00
N SER A 59 14.91 12.07 -11.03
CA SER A 59 13.45 11.96 -10.91
C SER A 59 12.73 12.91 -11.88
N ARG A 60 11.71 12.36 -12.56
CA ARG A 60 10.76 13.14 -13.35
C ARG A 60 9.34 12.90 -12.85
N ARG A 61 8.55 13.96 -12.80
CA ARG A 61 7.15 13.86 -12.42
C ARG A 61 6.33 13.34 -13.59
N ILE A 62 5.73 12.16 -13.43
CA ILE A 62 4.83 11.56 -14.40
C ILE A 62 3.43 11.39 -13.80
N LYS A 63 2.41 11.44 -14.65
CA LYS A 63 1.04 11.05 -14.26
C LYS A 63 0.95 9.52 -14.34
N THR A 64 0.52 8.91 -13.25
CA THR A 64 0.26 7.46 -13.23
C THR A 64 -1.12 7.14 -13.81
N PRO A 65 -1.38 5.90 -14.24
CA PRO A 65 -2.68 5.48 -14.73
C PRO A 65 -3.83 5.67 -13.73
N SER A 66 -3.52 5.75 -12.44
CA SER A 66 -4.48 6.03 -11.37
C SER A 66 -4.79 7.53 -11.19
N ALA A 67 -4.39 8.39 -12.15
CA ALA A 67 -4.51 9.86 -12.12
C ALA A 67 -3.72 10.53 -10.97
N THR A 68 -2.88 9.79 -10.27
CA THR A 68 -1.91 10.35 -9.32
C THR A 68 -0.63 10.73 -10.05
N SER A 69 0.19 11.60 -9.49
CA SER A 69 1.52 11.88 -10.03
C SER A 69 2.58 11.26 -9.13
N ALA A 70 3.57 10.60 -9.74
CA ALA A 70 4.73 10.08 -9.05
C ALA A 70 6.01 10.70 -9.60
N ASP A 71 6.99 10.90 -8.74
CA ASP A 71 8.35 11.27 -9.14
C ASP A 71 9.14 9.97 -9.31
N VAL A 72 9.46 9.63 -10.56
CA VAL A 72 10.10 8.36 -10.91
C VAL A 72 11.36 8.57 -11.72
N SER A 73 12.29 7.61 -11.64
CA SER A 73 13.41 7.50 -12.57
C SER A 73 12.90 6.98 -13.92
N VAL A 74 13.19 7.72 -14.98
CA VAL A 74 12.78 7.31 -16.35
C VAL A 74 13.92 6.59 -17.05
N SER A 75 15.17 7.05 -16.88
CA SER A 75 16.34 6.42 -17.48
C SER A 75 17.56 6.67 -16.60
N ILE A 76 18.53 5.78 -16.69
CA ILE A 76 19.79 5.87 -15.98
C ILE A 76 20.91 5.86 -17.02
N ASP A 77 21.94 6.67 -16.77
CA ASP A 77 23.17 6.57 -17.54
C ASP A 77 23.81 5.20 -17.29
N ASN A 78 24.24 4.54 -18.36
CA ASN A 78 24.82 3.21 -18.29
C ASN A 78 26.12 3.18 -17.48
N ASP A 79 26.94 4.21 -17.56
CA ASP A 79 28.20 4.31 -16.79
C ASP A 79 27.93 4.42 -15.28
N LEU A 80 26.83 5.08 -14.89
CA LEU A 80 26.39 5.11 -13.49
C LEU A 80 25.95 3.74 -12.99
N ILE A 81 25.25 2.96 -13.84
CA ILE A 81 24.86 1.58 -13.49
C ILE A 81 26.09 0.72 -13.32
N ASP A 82 27.03 0.77 -14.27
CA ASP A 82 28.26 -0.04 -14.22
C ASP A 82 29.10 0.31 -13.00
N LYS A 83 29.20 1.59 -12.67
CA LYS A 83 29.86 2.05 -11.44
C LYS A 83 29.17 1.55 -10.17
N ALA A 84 27.84 1.57 -10.13
CA ALA A 84 27.07 1.01 -9.00
C ALA A 84 27.31 -0.50 -8.89
N LEU A 85 27.24 -1.25 -9.99
CA LEU A 85 27.44 -2.70 -10.04
C LEU A 85 28.89 -3.14 -9.75
N ALA A 86 29.88 -2.26 -9.89
CA ALA A 86 31.27 -2.52 -9.50
C ALA A 86 31.42 -2.85 -8.00
N ASN A 87 30.43 -2.52 -7.20
CA ASN A 87 30.37 -2.90 -5.78
C ASN A 87 30.18 -4.40 -5.51
N ASN A 88 29.92 -5.23 -6.52
CA ASN A 88 29.72 -6.69 -6.41
C ASN A 88 28.66 -7.07 -5.36
N TYR A 89 27.39 -6.80 -5.67
CA TYR A 89 26.26 -7.17 -4.84
C TYR A 89 25.94 -8.66 -4.97
N ASP A 90 25.55 -9.31 -3.87
CA ASP A 90 25.01 -10.67 -3.88
C ASP A 90 23.56 -10.66 -4.42
N VAL A 91 22.79 -9.62 -4.05
CA VAL A 91 21.39 -9.46 -4.42
C VAL A 91 21.15 -8.07 -5.00
N ILE A 92 20.40 -8.01 -6.09
CA ILE A 92 19.83 -6.79 -6.65
C ILE A 92 18.31 -6.93 -6.61
N HIS A 93 17.70 -6.22 -5.68
CA HIS A 93 16.25 -6.25 -5.47
C HIS A 93 15.61 -4.99 -6.07
N VAL A 94 14.79 -5.16 -7.10
CA VAL A 94 14.11 -4.09 -7.82
C VAL A 94 12.64 -4.05 -7.43
N HIS A 95 12.20 -2.95 -6.84
CA HIS A 95 10.77 -2.69 -6.59
C HIS A 95 10.14 -2.03 -7.82
N GLU A 96 8.94 -2.49 -8.19
CA GLU A 96 8.20 -2.06 -9.39
C GLU A 96 9.02 -2.20 -10.69
N PRO A 97 9.46 -3.41 -11.07
CA PRO A 97 10.33 -3.64 -12.21
C PRO A 97 9.72 -3.24 -13.55
N LEU A 98 8.39 -3.05 -13.63
CA LEU A 98 7.71 -2.57 -14.84
C LEU A 98 7.56 -1.04 -14.91
N VAL A 99 8.08 -0.28 -13.96
CA VAL A 99 8.28 1.16 -14.19
C VAL A 99 9.32 1.32 -15.31
N PRO A 100 8.96 2.01 -16.41
CA PRO A 100 9.72 1.92 -17.66
C PRO A 100 11.18 2.32 -17.56
N ILE A 101 12.02 1.62 -18.32
CA ILE A 101 13.42 1.87 -18.66
C ILE A 101 14.40 1.61 -17.52
N ALA A 102 14.42 2.39 -16.45
CA ALA A 102 15.48 2.35 -15.42
C ALA A 102 15.63 0.96 -14.77
N ALA A 103 14.53 0.33 -14.37
CA ALA A 103 14.54 -1.01 -13.78
C ALA A 103 15.11 -2.07 -14.75
N ARG A 104 14.67 -2.03 -16.01
CA ARG A 104 15.16 -2.95 -17.03
C ARG A 104 16.66 -2.74 -17.29
N GLN A 105 17.13 -1.50 -17.40
CA GLN A 105 18.55 -1.20 -17.61
C GLN A 105 19.41 -1.83 -16.50
N LEU A 106 19.00 -1.68 -15.24
CA LEU A 106 19.70 -2.25 -14.09
C LEU A 106 19.68 -3.78 -14.13
N LEU A 107 18.51 -4.40 -14.30
CA LEU A 107 18.34 -5.86 -14.31
C LEU A 107 19.15 -6.52 -15.43
N THR A 108 19.14 -5.96 -16.64
CA THR A 108 19.89 -6.50 -17.78
C THR A 108 21.40 -6.44 -17.53
N ARG A 109 21.92 -5.36 -16.93
CA ARG A 109 23.36 -5.20 -16.65
C ARG A 109 23.83 -6.00 -15.45
N ALA A 110 22.91 -6.36 -14.55
CA ALA A 110 23.19 -7.20 -13.40
C ALA A 110 23.21 -8.71 -13.71
N GLU A 111 22.87 -9.10 -14.94
CA GLU A 111 22.80 -10.50 -15.36
C GLU A 111 24.15 -11.22 -15.17
N GLY A 112 24.06 -12.41 -14.52
CA GLY A 112 25.25 -13.22 -14.19
C GLY A 112 26.18 -12.63 -13.11
N ARG A 113 25.77 -11.52 -12.46
CA ARG A 113 26.58 -10.84 -11.41
C ARG A 113 25.97 -10.95 -10.02
N ALA A 114 24.65 -11.04 -9.91
CA ALA A 114 23.90 -11.06 -8.65
C ALA A 114 22.57 -11.75 -8.84
N LEU A 115 21.96 -12.22 -7.74
CA LEU A 115 20.57 -12.65 -7.71
C LEU A 115 19.65 -11.44 -7.98
N ARG A 116 18.80 -11.52 -9.01
CA ARG A 116 17.90 -10.44 -9.42
C ARG A 116 16.48 -10.72 -8.96
N VAL A 117 16.01 -9.95 -7.99
CA VAL A 117 14.68 -10.07 -7.40
C VAL A 117 13.80 -8.92 -7.87
N GLY A 118 12.58 -9.22 -8.31
CA GLY A 118 11.59 -8.21 -8.70
C GLY A 118 10.36 -8.23 -7.81
N THR A 119 10.02 -7.12 -7.12
CA THR A 119 8.81 -7.00 -6.28
C THR A 119 7.77 -6.09 -6.90
N PHE A 120 6.53 -6.59 -6.99
CA PHE A 120 5.37 -5.88 -7.52
C PHE A 120 4.47 -5.40 -6.38
N HIS A 121 4.18 -4.09 -6.36
CA HIS A 121 3.36 -3.45 -5.33
C HIS A 121 2.04 -2.89 -5.87
N ALA A 122 1.99 -2.46 -7.12
CA ALA A 122 0.86 -1.72 -7.67
C ALA A 122 -0.11 -2.62 -8.43
N ALA A 123 -1.40 -2.56 -8.09
CA ALA A 123 -2.44 -3.12 -8.92
C ALA A 123 -2.77 -2.18 -10.08
N LEU A 124 -3.06 -2.73 -11.26
CA LEU A 124 -3.61 -1.92 -12.36
C LEU A 124 -5.03 -1.46 -12.02
N PRO A 125 -5.40 -0.22 -12.43
CA PRO A 125 -6.76 0.24 -12.25
C PRO A 125 -7.76 -0.67 -12.97
N GLY A 126 -8.81 -1.13 -12.28
CA GLY A 126 -9.89 -1.95 -12.86
C GLY A 126 -10.83 -1.20 -13.82
N ASN A 127 -10.52 0.05 -14.19
CA ASN A 127 -11.30 0.89 -15.11
C ASN A 127 -10.89 0.67 -16.58
N ALA A 128 -11.61 1.31 -17.51
CA ALA A 128 -11.34 1.21 -18.96
C ALA A 128 -9.90 1.61 -19.31
N LEU A 129 -9.33 2.63 -18.65
CA LEU A 129 -7.95 3.05 -18.86
C LEU A 129 -6.95 1.94 -18.42
N GLY A 130 -7.16 1.33 -17.24
CA GLY A 130 -6.33 0.21 -16.80
C GLY A 130 -6.39 -0.96 -17.77
N LYS A 131 -7.59 -1.30 -18.26
CA LYS A 131 -7.77 -2.36 -19.28
C LYS A 131 -7.03 -2.05 -20.59
N SER A 132 -7.03 -0.80 -21.05
CA SER A 132 -6.30 -0.39 -22.27
C SER A 132 -4.78 -0.45 -22.09
N LEU A 133 -4.28 -0.20 -20.87
CA LEU A 133 -2.86 -0.24 -20.55
C LEU A 133 -2.32 -1.66 -20.36
N VAL A 134 -3.18 -2.64 -20.09
CA VAL A 134 -2.77 -4.05 -19.89
C VAL A 134 -1.93 -4.55 -21.07
N GLY A 135 -2.32 -4.26 -22.32
CA GLY A 135 -1.55 -4.64 -23.51
C GLY A 135 -0.13 -4.08 -23.52
N THR A 136 0.03 -2.80 -23.18
CA THR A 136 1.34 -2.13 -23.09
C THR A 136 2.19 -2.74 -21.98
N TYR A 137 1.63 -2.96 -20.79
CA TYR A 137 2.33 -3.61 -19.69
C TYR A 137 2.74 -5.04 -20.03
N LYS A 138 1.86 -5.80 -20.68
CA LYS A 138 2.16 -7.17 -21.14
C LYS A 138 3.33 -7.21 -22.10
N THR A 139 3.36 -6.31 -23.08
CA THR A 139 4.47 -6.22 -24.03
C THR A 139 5.77 -5.85 -23.31
N TYR A 140 5.73 -4.90 -22.38
CA TYR A 140 6.90 -4.50 -21.63
C TYR A 140 7.36 -5.58 -20.65
N ALA A 141 6.46 -6.31 -20.01
CA ALA A 141 6.79 -7.43 -19.14
C ALA A 141 7.64 -8.50 -19.86
N ARG A 142 7.33 -8.81 -21.11
CA ARG A 142 8.14 -9.74 -21.92
C ARG A 142 9.59 -9.29 -22.14
N LEU A 143 9.86 -7.99 -21.99
CA LEU A 143 11.21 -7.42 -22.11
C LEU A 143 11.94 -7.35 -20.77
N VAL A 144 11.22 -7.40 -19.66
CA VAL A 144 11.78 -7.24 -18.32
C VAL A 144 11.89 -8.56 -17.57
N LEU A 145 10.83 -9.38 -17.60
CA LEU A 145 10.75 -10.61 -16.80
C LEU A 145 11.87 -11.64 -17.09
N PRO A 146 12.39 -11.79 -18.34
CA PRO A 146 13.53 -12.67 -18.58
C PRO A 146 14.81 -12.27 -17.83
N HIS A 147 14.89 -11.03 -17.33
CA HIS A 147 16.03 -10.54 -16.56
C HIS A 147 15.80 -10.55 -15.04
N VAL A 148 14.74 -11.21 -14.58
CA VAL A 148 14.41 -11.41 -13.14
C VAL A 148 14.58 -12.88 -12.82
N ASP A 149 15.31 -13.21 -11.75
CA ASP A 149 15.52 -14.60 -11.32
C ASP A 149 14.43 -15.04 -10.35
N VAL A 150 13.93 -14.11 -9.51
CA VAL A 150 12.89 -14.37 -8.51
C VAL A 150 11.84 -13.27 -8.53
N ILE A 151 10.57 -13.66 -8.63
CA ILE A 151 9.44 -12.75 -8.61
C ILE A 151 8.75 -12.78 -7.25
N THR A 152 8.52 -11.59 -6.69
CA THR A 152 7.66 -11.41 -5.52
C THR A 152 6.55 -10.41 -5.79
N ALA A 153 5.43 -10.55 -5.08
CA ALA A 153 4.33 -9.60 -5.13
C ALA A 153 3.68 -9.47 -3.75
N VAL A 154 3.17 -8.27 -3.44
CA VAL A 154 2.53 -8.03 -2.14
C VAL A 154 1.16 -8.69 -2.02
N SER A 155 0.56 -9.06 -3.14
CA SER A 155 -0.70 -9.81 -3.26
C SER A 155 -0.91 -10.26 -4.71
N PRO A 156 -1.85 -11.18 -4.99
CA PRO A 156 -2.25 -11.50 -6.36
C PRO A 156 -2.75 -10.29 -7.15
N ALA A 157 -3.38 -9.31 -6.51
CA ALA A 157 -3.85 -8.09 -7.18
C ALA A 157 -2.70 -7.24 -7.73
N ALA A 158 -1.51 -7.31 -7.12
CA ALA A 158 -0.33 -6.55 -7.57
C ALA A 158 0.31 -7.12 -8.84
N ILE A 159 0.04 -8.36 -9.19
CA ILE A 159 0.71 -9.05 -10.30
C ILE A 159 -0.25 -9.70 -11.31
N GLY A 160 -1.52 -9.86 -10.99
CA GLY A 160 -2.48 -10.63 -11.81
C GLY A 160 -2.65 -10.17 -13.26
N TYR A 161 -2.08 -9.03 -13.64
CA TYR A 161 -2.06 -8.55 -15.02
C TYR A 161 -0.88 -9.07 -15.86
N ILE A 162 0.10 -9.72 -15.22
CA ILE A 162 1.30 -10.25 -15.88
C ILE A 162 1.64 -11.69 -15.49
N ASP A 163 0.94 -12.31 -14.55
CA ASP A 163 1.20 -13.68 -14.07
C ASP A 163 1.26 -14.72 -15.19
N ALA A 164 0.41 -14.55 -16.23
CA ALA A 164 0.42 -15.40 -17.41
C ALA A 164 1.64 -15.19 -18.35
N TYR A 165 2.56 -14.26 -18.05
CA TYR A 165 3.73 -13.94 -18.90
C TYR A 165 5.06 -14.35 -18.27
N THR A 166 5.02 -15.07 -17.17
CA THR A 166 6.19 -15.64 -16.52
C THR A 166 5.94 -17.11 -16.19
N GLU A 167 6.96 -17.93 -16.32
CA GLU A 167 6.97 -19.31 -15.85
C GLU A 167 7.58 -19.42 -14.43
N LEU A 168 8.17 -18.32 -13.93
CA LEU A 168 8.72 -18.28 -12.60
C LEU A 168 7.60 -18.33 -11.55
N PRO A 169 7.80 -19.05 -10.45
CA PRO A 169 6.87 -19.06 -9.33
C PRO A 169 6.78 -17.67 -8.71
N ILE A 170 5.56 -17.26 -8.36
CA ILE A 170 5.32 -15.97 -7.70
C ILE A 170 5.31 -16.17 -6.19
N ASN A 171 6.24 -15.52 -5.50
CA ASN A 171 6.32 -15.53 -4.05
C ASN A 171 5.52 -14.35 -3.48
N TYR A 172 4.48 -14.62 -2.70
CA TYR A 172 3.68 -13.57 -2.09
C TYR A 172 4.26 -13.16 -0.75
N ILE A 173 4.88 -11.98 -0.70
CA ILE A 173 5.41 -11.36 0.51
C ILE A 173 4.64 -10.05 0.73
N PRO A 174 3.82 -9.94 1.80
CA PRO A 174 2.94 -8.79 2.01
C PRO A 174 3.69 -7.49 2.30
N ASN A 175 3.01 -6.35 2.19
CA ASN A 175 3.53 -5.12 2.75
C ASN A 175 3.63 -5.22 4.28
N GLY A 176 4.67 -4.62 4.83
CA GLY A 176 4.87 -4.52 6.27
C GLY A 176 4.23 -3.29 6.89
N ILE A 177 4.00 -3.36 8.19
CA ILE A 177 3.75 -2.24 9.09
C ILE A 177 4.60 -2.41 10.36
N HIS A 178 4.90 -1.32 11.04
CA HIS A 178 5.49 -1.37 12.39
C HIS A 178 4.40 -1.57 13.43
N ILE A 179 4.08 -2.81 13.78
CA ILE A 179 3.00 -3.12 14.74
C ILE A 179 3.22 -2.41 16.08
N SER A 180 4.46 -2.35 16.57
CA SER A 180 4.81 -1.67 17.82
C SER A 180 4.42 -0.19 17.83
N SER A 181 4.40 0.48 16.69
CA SER A 181 3.96 1.89 16.57
C SER A 181 2.45 2.06 16.71
N TYR A 182 1.66 0.98 16.57
CA TYR A 182 0.20 0.98 16.68
C TYR A 182 -0.29 0.44 18.03
N VAL A 183 0.59 -0.03 18.90
CA VAL A 183 0.24 -0.42 20.26
C VAL A 183 0.09 0.84 21.09
N VAL A 184 -1.13 1.24 21.34
CA VAL A 184 -1.44 2.38 22.21
C VAL A 184 -2.03 1.88 23.53
N PRO A 185 -1.81 2.60 24.66
CA PRO A 185 -2.53 2.33 25.90
C PRO A 185 -4.03 2.31 25.61
N SER A 186 -4.76 1.37 26.25
CA SER A 186 -6.20 1.22 26.04
C SER A 186 -6.92 2.58 26.12
N LYS A 187 -7.38 3.07 24.97
CA LYS A 187 -8.21 4.26 24.88
C LYS A 187 -9.67 3.82 24.76
N THR A 188 -10.56 4.57 25.40
CA THR A 188 -12.00 4.38 25.21
C THR A 188 -12.35 4.74 23.76
N ARG A 189 -12.96 3.79 23.04
CA ARG A 189 -13.47 4.05 21.70
C ARG A 189 -14.78 4.82 21.75
N ASP A 190 -14.94 5.81 20.88
CA ASP A 190 -16.24 6.38 20.57
C ASP A 190 -16.96 5.39 19.63
N GLU A 191 -17.83 4.55 20.20
CA GLU A 191 -18.56 3.51 19.46
C GLU A 191 -19.44 4.09 18.34
N ASN A 192 -19.74 5.40 18.37
CA ASN A 192 -20.54 6.08 17.37
C ASN A 192 -19.69 6.77 16.29
N MET A 193 -18.34 6.76 16.42
CA MET A 193 -17.45 7.40 15.45
C MET A 193 -17.05 6.45 14.33
N ILE A 194 -17.38 6.82 13.10
CA ILE A 194 -16.93 6.18 11.86
C ILE A 194 -15.78 7.01 11.30
N LEU A 195 -14.68 6.35 10.96
CA LEU A 195 -13.49 6.97 10.40
C LEU A 195 -13.26 6.52 8.96
N PHE A 196 -13.16 7.48 8.04
CA PHE A 196 -12.61 7.27 6.69
C PHE A 196 -11.20 7.88 6.62
N LEU A 197 -10.23 7.12 6.09
CA LEU A 197 -8.86 7.59 5.82
C LEU A 197 -8.51 7.37 4.35
N GLY A 198 -8.15 8.42 3.64
CA GLY A 198 -7.66 8.28 2.28
C GLY A 198 -7.77 9.55 1.44
N ARG A 199 -7.10 9.52 0.27
CA ARG A 199 -7.23 10.63 -0.68
C ARG A 199 -8.67 10.75 -1.16
N LEU A 200 -9.18 11.97 -1.24
CA LEU A 200 -10.54 12.24 -1.72
C LEU A 200 -10.58 12.20 -3.24
N GLU A 201 -10.47 10.99 -3.79
CA GLU A 201 -10.56 10.67 -5.22
C GLU A 201 -11.57 9.54 -5.45
N LYS A 202 -12.10 9.43 -6.69
CA LYS A 202 -13.21 8.52 -7.01
C LYS A 202 -12.95 7.08 -6.56
N ARG A 203 -11.72 6.56 -6.80
CA ARG A 203 -11.38 5.17 -6.48
C ARG A 203 -11.39 4.85 -4.99
N LYS A 204 -11.17 5.83 -4.09
CA LYS A 204 -11.15 5.63 -2.63
C LYS A 204 -12.54 5.56 -1.99
N GLY A 205 -13.59 5.95 -2.71
CA GLY A 205 -14.97 5.67 -2.30
C GLY A 205 -15.53 6.55 -1.17
N ALA A 206 -14.93 7.73 -0.88
CA ALA A 206 -15.46 8.62 0.15
C ALA A 206 -16.94 8.99 -0.07
N ARG A 207 -17.37 9.10 -1.33
CA ARG A 207 -18.79 9.36 -1.66
C ARG A 207 -19.69 8.19 -1.24
N GLN A 208 -19.21 6.95 -1.41
CA GLN A 208 -19.92 5.75 -0.99
C GLN A 208 -20.08 5.71 0.53
N THR A 209 -19.01 6.09 1.27
CA THR A 209 -19.10 6.23 2.73
C THR A 209 -20.18 7.23 3.14
N ILE A 210 -20.20 8.42 2.53
CA ILE A 210 -21.18 9.46 2.88
C ILE A 210 -22.61 8.99 2.60
N LYS A 211 -22.86 8.32 1.47
CA LYS A 211 -24.18 7.76 1.15
C LYS A 211 -24.62 6.66 2.13
N ALA A 212 -23.72 5.78 2.51
CA ALA A 212 -24.02 4.74 3.51
C ALA A 212 -24.20 5.36 4.90
N PHE A 213 -23.48 6.41 5.23
CA PHE A 213 -23.66 7.17 6.47
C PHE A 213 -25.02 7.89 6.52
N GLU A 214 -25.48 8.43 5.40
CA GLU A 214 -26.83 9.01 5.27
C GLU A 214 -27.92 7.97 5.60
N GLU A 215 -27.78 6.73 5.09
CA GLU A 215 -28.70 5.63 5.45
C GLU A 215 -28.57 5.25 6.93
N LEU A 216 -27.35 5.17 7.47
CA LEU A 216 -27.11 4.83 8.86
C LEU A 216 -27.74 5.86 9.83
N LYS A 217 -27.71 7.15 9.50
CA LYS A 217 -28.30 8.21 10.32
C LYS A 217 -29.80 8.05 10.54
N LYS A 218 -30.51 7.33 9.65
CA LYS A 218 -31.96 7.03 9.82
C LYS A 218 -32.23 6.09 10.98
N VAL A 219 -31.31 5.20 11.30
CA VAL A 219 -31.44 4.17 12.35
C VAL A 219 -30.52 4.43 13.55
N LYS A 220 -29.44 5.21 13.35
CA LYS A 220 -28.47 5.57 14.38
C LYS A 220 -28.17 7.08 14.35
N PRO A 221 -29.09 7.92 14.90
CA PRO A 221 -28.98 9.39 14.82
C PRO A 221 -27.72 9.97 15.50
N ASP A 222 -27.14 9.30 16.46
CA ASP A 222 -25.93 9.67 17.21
C ASP A 222 -24.61 9.31 16.52
N ALA A 223 -24.68 8.60 15.37
CA ALA A 223 -23.49 8.29 14.59
C ALA A 223 -22.80 9.55 14.07
N LYS A 224 -21.47 9.53 14.04
CA LYS A 224 -20.59 10.62 13.56
C LYS A 224 -19.64 10.09 12.51
N LEU A 225 -19.37 10.86 11.45
CA LEU A 225 -18.43 10.50 10.40
C LEU A 225 -17.28 11.49 10.35
N LYS A 226 -16.06 11.01 10.54
CA LYS A 226 -14.83 11.77 10.32
C LYS A 226 -14.16 11.31 9.02
N ILE A 227 -13.89 12.29 8.14
CA ILE A 227 -13.26 12.08 6.84
C ILE A 227 -11.88 12.72 6.88
N ALA A 228 -10.85 11.91 7.02
CA ALA A 228 -9.46 12.35 7.02
C ALA A 228 -8.81 12.08 5.65
N GLY A 229 -8.26 13.13 5.09
CA GLY A 229 -7.62 13.17 3.79
C GLY A 229 -8.06 14.36 2.96
N ASP A 230 -7.36 14.58 1.85
CA ASP A 230 -7.64 15.64 0.91
C ASP A 230 -7.58 15.10 -0.52
N GLY A 231 -8.10 15.86 -1.48
CA GLY A 231 -8.08 15.47 -2.88
C GLY A 231 -9.10 16.23 -3.74
N PRO A 232 -9.11 15.92 -5.05
CA PRO A 232 -9.91 16.69 -6.02
C PRO A 232 -11.42 16.65 -5.75
N LEU A 233 -11.93 15.67 -5.01
CA LEU A 233 -13.36 15.54 -4.70
C LEU A 233 -13.78 16.28 -3.43
N ARG A 234 -12.86 16.85 -2.63
CA ARG A 234 -13.20 17.46 -1.35
C ARG A 234 -14.38 18.44 -1.45
N ARG A 235 -14.28 19.40 -2.37
CA ARG A 235 -15.32 20.43 -2.55
C ARG A 235 -16.68 19.83 -2.92
N SER A 236 -16.70 18.87 -3.84
CA SER A 236 -17.96 18.24 -4.29
C SER A 236 -18.57 17.33 -3.22
N LEU A 237 -17.76 16.71 -2.38
CA LEU A 237 -18.22 15.90 -1.24
C LEU A 237 -18.82 16.80 -0.14
N GLN A 238 -18.17 17.93 0.17
CA GLN A 238 -18.71 18.91 1.10
C GLN A 238 -20.05 19.46 0.61
N GLN A 239 -20.12 19.89 -0.66
CA GLN A 239 -21.38 20.35 -1.27
C GLN A 239 -22.50 19.30 -1.21
N TYR A 240 -22.15 18.01 -1.38
CA TYR A 240 -23.11 16.92 -1.23
C TYR A 240 -23.66 16.85 0.20
N VAL A 241 -22.80 16.87 1.21
CA VAL A 241 -23.18 16.87 2.63
C VAL A 241 -24.09 18.06 2.96
N ASP A 242 -23.71 19.25 2.50
CA ASP A 242 -24.47 20.50 2.75
C ASP A 242 -25.84 20.47 2.06
N ASN A 243 -25.91 20.09 0.78
CA ASN A 243 -27.14 20.06 -0.02
C ASN A 243 -28.18 19.04 0.49
N TYR A 244 -27.73 17.91 1.03
CA TYR A 244 -28.57 16.87 1.62
C TYR A 244 -28.74 17.02 3.14
N ASN A 245 -28.18 18.09 3.72
CA ASN A 245 -28.24 18.39 5.17
C ASN A 245 -27.83 17.20 6.04
N ILE A 246 -26.75 16.48 5.63
CA ILE A 246 -26.27 15.31 6.36
C ILE A 246 -25.50 15.80 7.60
N GLN A 247 -26.06 15.56 8.78
CA GLN A 247 -25.50 16.03 10.05
C GLN A 247 -24.31 15.16 10.49
N ASP A 248 -23.43 15.71 11.35
CA ASP A 248 -22.31 15.01 12.01
C ASP A 248 -21.26 14.44 11.05
N VAL A 249 -21.00 15.12 9.94
CA VAL A 249 -19.90 14.82 9.02
C VAL A 249 -18.81 15.88 9.17
N GLU A 250 -17.62 15.44 9.56
CA GLU A 250 -16.45 16.30 9.75
C GLU A 250 -15.35 15.98 8.73
N PHE A 251 -14.90 16.98 7.96
CA PHE A 251 -13.78 16.88 7.03
C PHE A 251 -12.50 17.40 7.67
N LEU A 252 -11.60 16.51 8.07
CA LEU A 252 -10.35 16.85 8.79
C LEU A 252 -9.24 17.37 7.87
N GLY A 253 -9.33 17.15 6.55
CA GLY A 253 -8.23 17.44 5.63
C GLY A 253 -7.07 16.45 5.80
N PHE A 254 -5.88 16.87 5.38
CA PHE A 254 -4.67 16.09 5.60
C PHE A 254 -4.31 16.04 7.09
N ILE A 255 -4.02 14.85 7.60
CA ILE A 255 -3.62 14.61 8.98
C ILE A 255 -2.25 13.97 9.03
N ASP A 256 -1.52 14.18 10.12
CA ASP A 256 -0.24 13.52 10.40
C ASP A 256 -0.41 12.09 10.93
N ASP A 257 0.69 11.33 11.02
CA ASP A 257 0.68 9.94 11.49
C ASP A 257 0.23 9.80 12.95
N LYS A 258 0.53 10.79 13.80
CA LYS A 258 0.10 10.82 15.19
C LYS A 258 -1.42 10.93 15.29
N THR A 259 -2.01 11.86 14.56
CA THR A 259 -3.47 12.05 14.49
C THR A 259 -4.15 10.83 13.85
N LYS A 260 -3.54 10.24 12.81
CA LYS A 260 -4.03 8.98 12.20
C LYS A 260 -4.10 7.86 13.23
N LEU A 261 -3.02 7.65 13.99
CA LEU A 261 -2.96 6.64 15.04
C LEU A 261 -4.02 6.89 16.12
N GLU A 262 -4.19 8.14 16.55
CA GLU A 262 -5.19 8.51 17.54
C GLU A 262 -6.61 8.21 17.06
N LEU A 263 -6.95 8.59 15.84
CA LEU A 263 -8.27 8.35 15.25
C LEU A 263 -8.55 6.84 15.07
N LEU A 264 -7.58 6.06 14.57
CA LEU A 264 -7.72 4.60 14.46
C LEU A 264 -7.88 3.91 15.81
N SER A 265 -7.21 4.43 16.85
CA SER A 265 -7.29 3.86 18.20
C SER A 265 -8.61 4.19 18.92
N THR A 266 -9.30 5.25 18.49
CA THR A 266 -10.50 5.77 19.17
C THR A 266 -11.79 5.62 18.37
N CYS A 267 -11.75 5.34 17.07
CA CYS A 267 -12.95 5.13 16.28
C CYS A 267 -13.69 3.85 16.66
N GLY A 268 -15.01 3.88 16.57
CA GLY A 268 -15.86 2.71 16.66
C GLY A 268 -15.69 1.78 15.47
N ILE A 269 -15.59 2.37 14.25
CA ILE A 269 -15.37 1.67 12.99
C ILE A 269 -14.40 2.46 12.12
N TYR A 270 -13.49 1.76 11.45
CA TYR A 270 -12.77 2.23 10.29
C TYR A 270 -13.46 1.77 9.01
N THR A 271 -13.73 2.68 8.07
CA THR A 271 -14.34 2.34 6.77
C THR A 271 -13.38 2.55 5.61
N SER A 272 -13.28 1.56 4.72
CA SER A 272 -12.41 1.59 3.53
C SER A 272 -13.15 1.10 2.28
N PRO A 273 -13.96 1.97 1.64
CA PRO A 273 -14.79 1.61 0.49
C PRO A 273 -14.04 1.74 -0.85
N ALA A 274 -12.73 1.49 -0.88
CA ALA A 274 -11.96 1.63 -2.11
C ALA A 274 -12.46 0.70 -3.21
N LEU A 275 -12.89 1.28 -4.34
CA LEU A 275 -13.57 0.59 -5.42
C LEU A 275 -12.62 -0.28 -6.25
N TYR A 276 -11.39 0.21 -6.49
CA TYR A 276 -10.38 -0.44 -7.34
C TYR A 276 -8.98 0.13 -7.11
N GLY A 277 -7.96 -0.56 -7.65
CA GLY A 277 -6.57 -0.09 -7.63
C GLY A 277 -5.90 -0.19 -6.26
N GLU A 278 -6.41 -1.04 -5.40
CA GLU A 278 -5.77 -1.43 -4.16
C GLU A 278 -5.10 -2.79 -4.35
N SER A 279 -3.80 -2.84 -4.14
CA SER A 279 -3.05 -4.09 -4.20
C SER A 279 -3.03 -4.82 -2.87
N PHE A 280 -3.03 -4.08 -1.76
CA PHE A 280 -2.95 -4.64 -0.41
C PHE A 280 -3.89 -3.90 0.56
N GLY A 281 -3.70 -2.59 0.72
CA GLY A 281 -4.43 -1.80 1.70
C GLY A 281 -3.71 -1.74 3.04
N ILE A 282 -2.54 -1.09 3.08
CA ILE A 282 -1.72 -0.93 4.30
C ILE A 282 -2.58 -0.40 5.46
N VAL A 283 -3.50 0.52 5.20
CA VAL A 283 -4.38 1.10 6.24
C VAL A 283 -5.29 0.05 6.90
N LEU A 284 -5.63 -1.07 6.21
CA LEU A 284 -6.35 -2.19 6.84
C LEU A 284 -5.47 -2.87 7.90
N ALA A 285 -4.18 -3.07 7.60
CA ALA A 285 -3.24 -3.63 8.56
C ALA A 285 -3.04 -2.68 9.76
N GLU A 286 -2.94 -1.36 9.52
CA GLU A 286 -2.88 -0.34 10.56
C GLU A 286 -4.14 -0.35 11.45
N ALA A 287 -5.33 -0.46 10.84
CA ALA A 287 -6.59 -0.57 11.58
C ALA A 287 -6.66 -1.88 12.39
N MET A 288 -6.21 -3.01 11.85
CA MET A 288 -6.12 -4.27 12.59
C MET A 288 -5.14 -4.16 13.78
N ALA A 289 -4.00 -3.50 13.59
CA ALA A 289 -3.01 -3.32 14.65
C ALA A 289 -3.52 -2.46 15.81
N THR A 290 -4.43 -1.53 15.54
CA THR A 290 -5.15 -0.75 16.57
C THR A 290 -6.43 -1.44 17.05
N GLU A 291 -6.74 -2.63 16.58
CA GLU A 291 -7.98 -3.36 16.86
C GLU A 291 -9.27 -2.57 16.46
N ALA A 292 -9.16 -1.65 15.49
CA ALA A 292 -10.31 -0.92 14.95
C ALA A 292 -11.15 -1.82 14.04
N PRO A 293 -12.42 -2.08 14.34
CA PRO A 293 -13.28 -2.87 13.46
C PRO A 293 -13.37 -2.24 12.06
N ILE A 294 -13.32 -3.08 11.02
CA ILE A 294 -13.25 -2.62 9.64
C ILE A 294 -14.54 -2.94 8.90
N VAL A 295 -15.03 -1.99 8.08
CA VAL A 295 -16.00 -2.22 7.01
C VAL A 295 -15.40 -1.77 5.69
N ALA A 296 -15.29 -2.68 4.72
CA ALA A 296 -14.54 -2.45 3.49
C ALA A 296 -15.22 -3.01 2.24
N HIS A 297 -14.96 -2.38 1.08
CA HIS A 297 -15.40 -2.91 -0.21
C HIS A 297 -14.55 -4.12 -0.63
N PRO A 298 -15.14 -5.20 -1.19
CA PRO A 298 -14.45 -6.42 -1.55
C PRO A 298 -13.64 -6.30 -2.86
N ASN A 299 -12.73 -5.32 -2.97
CA ASN A 299 -11.75 -5.29 -4.06
C ASN A 299 -10.70 -6.40 -3.88
N ASP A 300 -9.95 -6.71 -4.94
CA ASP A 300 -9.07 -7.89 -4.95
C ASP A 300 -7.94 -7.81 -3.93
N GLY A 301 -7.37 -6.61 -3.69
CA GLY A 301 -6.35 -6.43 -2.65
C GLY A 301 -6.92 -6.64 -1.25
N TYR A 302 -8.11 -6.13 -0.97
CA TYR A 302 -8.74 -6.25 0.35
C TYR A 302 -9.21 -7.66 0.65
N LYS A 303 -9.73 -8.41 -0.35
CA LYS A 303 -10.05 -9.84 -0.21
C LYS A 303 -8.83 -10.67 0.17
N TRP A 304 -7.65 -10.28 -0.30
CA TRP A 304 -6.40 -10.95 0.04
C TRP A 304 -5.97 -10.70 1.48
N VAL A 305 -6.19 -9.49 2.01
CA VAL A 305 -5.82 -9.10 3.37
C VAL A 305 -6.87 -9.52 4.39
N LEU A 306 -8.15 -9.35 4.09
CA LEU A 306 -9.26 -9.66 4.99
C LEU A 306 -9.76 -11.11 4.75
N LYS A 307 -8.94 -12.10 5.15
CA LYS A 307 -9.25 -13.52 5.06
C LYS A 307 -10.01 -14.01 6.31
N ASP A 308 -10.52 -15.22 6.25
CA ASP A 308 -11.17 -15.92 7.37
C ASP A 308 -12.24 -15.05 8.07
N THR A 309 -12.10 -14.80 9.37
CA THR A 309 -12.98 -13.91 10.13
C THR A 309 -12.98 -12.48 9.59
N GLY A 310 -11.89 -12.02 8.96
CA GLY A 310 -11.82 -10.70 8.31
C GLY A 310 -12.83 -10.52 7.18
N ARG A 311 -13.34 -11.59 6.57
CA ARG A 311 -14.40 -11.51 5.55
C ARG A 311 -15.68 -10.87 6.07
N LEU A 312 -15.91 -10.89 7.36
CA LEU A 312 -17.01 -10.18 8.00
C LEU A 312 -16.98 -8.67 7.74
N SER A 313 -15.82 -8.12 7.46
CA SER A 313 -15.63 -6.71 7.07
C SER A 313 -16.10 -6.39 5.65
N LEU A 314 -16.23 -7.39 4.77
CA LEU A 314 -16.39 -7.18 3.33
C LEU A 314 -17.86 -7.06 2.94
N VAL A 315 -18.23 -5.93 2.32
CA VAL A 315 -19.57 -5.64 1.79
C VAL A 315 -19.47 -4.64 0.61
N ASP A 316 -20.34 -4.78 -0.38
CA ASP A 316 -20.33 -3.90 -1.55
C ASP A 316 -20.74 -2.46 -1.15
N CYS A 317 -19.83 -1.53 -1.27
CA CYS A 317 -20.10 -0.11 -0.98
C CYS A 317 -20.94 0.60 -2.06
N ASN A 318 -21.23 -0.05 -3.19
CA ASN A 318 -22.13 0.49 -4.20
C ASN A 318 -23.60 0.30 -3.80
N ASP A 319 -23.89 -0.56 -2.83
CA ASP A 319 -25.16 -0.65 -2.13
C ASP A 319 -25.05 0.10 -0.79
N PRO A 320 -25.52 1.34 -0.69
CA PRO A 320 -25.40 2.14 0.51
C PRO A 320 -26.20 1.58 1.69
N VAL A 321 -27.30 0.85 1.43
CA VAL A 321 -28.11 0.23 2.48
C VAL A 321 -27.36 -0.95 3.08
N ALA A 322 -26.93 -1.90 2.27
CA ALA A 322 -26.17 -3.06 2.75
C ALA A 322 -24.86 -2.63 3.45
N TYR A 323 -24.21 -1.56 2.95
CA TYR A 323 -22.99 -1.03 3.57
C TYR A 323 -23.28 -0.39 4.94
N SER A 324 -24.40 0.34 5.07
CA SER A 324 -24.84 0.93 6.33
C SER A 324 -25.23 -0.12 7.37
N GLU A 325 -25.95 -1.18 6.95
CA GLU A 325 -26.32 -2.32 7.80
C GLU A 325 -25.08 -3.04 8.36
N ARG A 326 -24.02 -3.20 7.53
CA ARG A 326 -22.75 -3.75 8.00
C ARG A 326 -22.06 -2.84 9.00
N MET A 327 -22.09 -1.51 8.78
CA MET A 327 -21.59 -0.53 9.76
C MET A 327 -22.36 -0.66 11.07
N GLN A 328 -23.67 -0.66 11.02
CA GLN A 328 -24.53 -0.82 12.20
C GLN A 328 -24.22 -2.11 12.95
N LEU A 329 -24.17 -3.23 12.26
CA LEU A 329 -23.85 -4.54 12.84
C LEU A 329 -22.51 -4.51 13.59
N MET A 330 -21.45 -3.97 12.95
CA MET A 330 -20.12 -3.87 13.57
C MET A 330 -20.06 -2.86 14.72
N MET A 331 -20.97 -1.88 14.77
CA MET A 331 -21.08 -0.93 15.88
C MET A 331 -21.86 -1.51 17.07
N GLU A 332 -22.89 -2.32 16.85
CA GLU A 332 -23.84 -2.73 17.89
C GLU A 332 -23.58 -4.14 18.45
N ASP A 333 -23.16 -5.08 17.60
CA ASP A 333 -22.86 -6.44 18.03
C ASP A 333 -21.47 -6.54 18.66
N LYS A 334 -21.44 -6.41 20.01
CA LYS A 334 -20.21 -6.46 20.81
C LYS A 334 -19.51 -7.82 20.73
N ASP A 335 -20.25 -8.91 20.58
CA ASP A 335 -19.66 -10.25 20.55
C ASP A 335 -19.04 -10.52 19.18
N LEU A 336 -19.69 -10.12 18.10
CA LEU A 336 -19.10 -10.14 16.76
C LEU A 336 -17.83 -9.29 16.71
N ARG A 337 -17.83 -8.07 17.29
CA ARG A 337 -16.62 -7.23 17.37
C ARG A 337 -15.49 -7.91 18.12
N LYS A 338 -15.74 -8.53 19.26
CA LYS A 338 -14.72 -9.25 20.03
C LYS A 338 -14.10 -10.38 19.23
N VAL A 339 -14.92 -11.17 18.53
CA VAL A 339 -14.42 -12.24 17.65
C VAL A 339 -13.56 -11.68 16.56
N TRP A 340 -13.98 -10.59 15.89
CA TRP A 340 -13.22 -9.93 14.86
C TRP A 340 -11.92 -9.35 15.40
N GLN A 341 -11.95 -8.62 16.52
CA GLN A 341 -10.79 -8.00 17.15
C GLN A 341 -9.74 -9.03 17.57
N LYS A 342 -10.18 -10.16 18.16
CA LYS A 342 -9.27 -11.25 18.51
C LYS A 342 -8.56 -11.80 17.27
N TRP A 343 -9.31 -12.05 16.20
CA TRP A 343 -8.73 -12.48 14.92
C TRP A 343 -7.74 -11.42 14.39
N ALA A 344 -8.13 -10.16 14.32
CA ALA A 344 -7.33 -9.06 13.77
C ALA A 344 -5.98 -8.92 14.51
N LYS A 345 -6.01 -8.95 15.84
CA LYS A 345 -4.85 -8.87 16.71
C LYS A 345 -3.82 -9.97 16.46
N ASP A 346 -4.28 -11.19 16.20
CA ASP A 346 -3.38 -12.31 15.92
C ASP A 346 -2.96 -12.32 14.44
N TYR A 347 -3.90 -12.06 13.54
CA TYR A 347 -3.67 -12.12 12.11
C TYR A 347 -2.72 -11.03 11.61
N VAL A 348 -2.78 -9.81 12.17
CA VAL A 348 -1.92 -8.69 11.76
C VAL A 348 -0.43 -8.94 12.01
N LYS A 349 -0.08 -9.83 12.94
CA LYS A 349 1.32 -10.14 13.30
C LYS A 349 2.17 -10.61 12.11
N GLN A 350 1.55 -11.24 11.11
CA GLN A 350 2.24 -11.64 9.89
C GLN A 350 2.68 -10.46 9.01
N PHE A 351 2.08 -9.28 9.22
CA PHE A 351 2.39 -8.04 8.51
C PHE A 351 3.41 -7.17 9.26
N ASP A 352 3.99 -7.65 10.38
CA ASP A 352 5.10 -6.94 11.01
C ASP A 352 6.30 -6.91 10.06
N TYR A 353 6.97 -5.75 9.97
CA TYR A 353 8.15 -5.61 9.10
C TYR A 353 9.23 -6.64 9.41
N GLU A 354 9.41 -7.06 10.67
CA GLU A 354 10.35 -8.12 11.02
C GLU A 354 10.01 -9.42 10.28
N LYS A 355 8.72 -9.82 10.27
CA LYS A 355 8.25 -11.03 9.57
C LYS A 355 8.35 -10.92 8.05
N VAL A 356 8.06 -9.74 7.53
CA VAL A 356 8.18 -9.45 6.09
C VAL A 356 9.64 -9.56 5.65
N VAL A 357 10.57 -9.01 6.45
CA VAL A 357 12.01 -9.09 6.15
C VAL A 357 12.55 -10.50 6.37
N ASP A 358 12.08 -11.26 7.38
CA ASP A 358 12.38 -12.71 7.51
C ASP A 358 12.11 -13.45 6.20
N ALA A 359 10.95 -13.17 5.57
CA ALA A 359 10.55 -13.82 4.33
C ALA A 359 11.46 -13.43 3.15
N TYR A 360 11.86 -12.15 3.05
CA TYR A 360 12.81 -11.72 2.03
C TYR A 360 14.21 -12.29 2.25
N GLU A 361 14.71 -12.29 3.47
CA GLU A 361 16.03 -12.81 3.80
C GLU A 361 16.11 -14.31 3.51
N LYS A 362 15.07 -15.07 3.89
CA LYS A 362 14.93 -16.47 3.52
C LYS A 362 14.92 -16.66 2.01
N LEU A 363 14.13 -15.87 1.27
CA LEU A 363 14.04 -15.92 -0.19
C LEU A 363 15.41 -15.68 -0.84
N TYR A 364 16.20 -14.71 -0.34
CA TYR A 364 17.55 -14.47 -0.85
C TYR A 364 18.46 -15.66 -0.62
N ASN A 365 18.50 -16.18 0.62
CA ASN A 365 19.33 -17.33 0.98
C ASN A 365 18.97 -18.60 0.19
N ASP A 366 17.69 -18.85 -0.04
CA ASP A 366 17.23 -20.03 -0.78
C ASP A 366 17.58 -19.97 -2.29
N ASN A 367 17.87 -18.77 -2.84
CA ASN A 367 18.14 -18.56 -4.27
C ASN A 367 19.57 -18.09 -4.57
N LEU A 368 20.40 -17.81 -3.57
CA LEU A 368 21.84 -17.60 -3.73
C LEU A 368 22.51 -18.96 -3.82
N GLN A 369 23.03 -19.30 -4.98
CA GLN A 369 23.84 -20.50 -5.21
C GLN A 369 25.33 -20.18 -5.17
#